data_d80ae938d39ef983fafa15a2fcdcf087
#
_entry.id   d80ae938d39ef983fafa15a2fcdcf087
#
_cell.length_a   1.000
_cell.length_b   1.000
_cell.length_c   1.000
_cell.angle_alpha   90.00
_cell.angle_beta   90.00
_cell.angle_gamma   90.00
#
_symmetry.space_group_name_H-M   'P 1'
#
loop_
_entity.id
_entity.type
_entity.pdbx_description
1 polymer ?
#
loop_
_entity_poly.entity_id
_entity_poly.type
_entity_poly.pdbx_seq_one_letter_code
_entity_poly.pdbx_strand_id
1 'polypeptide(L)'
;MARSTSLLVRSLLFNALFYANLTIHMVVALPTFFLPSRVLLAFVRSYARTSLWLLRIVCGIKVEWRGVENIPRGACIVACKHQSAWETFALYAVLRDPAYILKRELMWIPLFGWYTWKVGLIPVNREAGLAALSRMTARARQELARARQVVIFPEGTRRPPGAEPVYKPGIAYLYSKADVACVPLALNSGLFWPRRSLRRVPGTIVVEALDPIAPGLDRKLFATRLESVLEEATARLVAEAGGAGISNQGSRIRDQ
;
A
#
# COMPACT_ATOMS: atom_id res chain seq x y z
N MET A 1 31.63 4.16 -9.64
CA MET A 1 31.66 3.04 -8.68
C MET A 1 31.27 3.46 -7.25
N ALA A 2 31.88 4.46 -6.62
CA ALA A 2 31.60 4.87 -5.21
C ALA A 2 30.10 5.16 -4.88
N ARG A 3 29.35 5.84 -5.75
CA ARG A 3 27.91 6.13 -5.54
C ARG A 3 27.03 4.86 -5.51
N SER A 4 27.35 3.85 -6.33
CA SER A 4 26.60 2.59 -6.38
C SER A 4 26.85 1.75 -5.12
N THR A 5 28.10 1.73 -4.63
CA THR A 5 28.48 1.04 -3.39
C THR A 5 27.82 1.66 -2.17
N SER A 6 27.84 3.00 -2.05
CA SER A 6 27.16 3.73 -0.98
C SER A 6 25.65 3.46 -0.97
N LEU A 7 24.99 3.43 -2.14
CA LEU A 7 23.57 3.11 -2.26
C LEU A 7 23.27 1.69 -1.77
N LEU A 8 24.10 0.71 -2.14
CA LEU A 8 23.90 -0.68 -1.73
C LEU A 8 24.09 -0.83 -0.22
N VAL A 9 25.15 -0.24 0.35
CA VAL A 9 25.40 -0.30 1.80
C VAL A 9 24.25 0.31 2.59
N ARG A 10 23.76 1.50 2.20
CA ARG A 10 22.59 2.15 2.83
C ARG A 10 21.33 1.29 2.70
N SER A 11 21.12 0.67 1.54
CA SER A 11 19.97 -0.22 1.32
C SER A 11 20.03 -1.47 2.18
N LEU A 12 21.20 -2.10 2.33
CA LEU A 12 21.39 -3.27 3.19
C LEU A 12 21.20 -2.91 4.66
N LEU A 13 21.79 -1.80 5.11
CA LEU A 13 21.59 -1.28 6.47
C LEU A 13 20.11 -1.04 6.75
N PHE A 14 19.41 -0.37 5.82
CA PHE A 14 17.97 -0.17 5.96
C PHE A 14 17.20 -1.49 6.04
N ASN A 15 17.50 -2.47 5.17
CA ASN A 15 16.83 -3.76 5.21
C ASN A 15 17.03 -4.46 6.57
N ALA A 16 18.26 -4.44 7.11
CA ALA A 16 18.53 -4.99 8.44
C ALA A 16 17.72 -4.28 9.54
N LEU A 17 17.74 -2.95 9.56
CA LEU A 17 16.96 -2.14 10.51
C LEU A 17 15.45 -2.31 10.36
N PHE A 18 14.95 -2.44 9.13
CA PHE A 18 13.54 -2.65 8.83
C PHE A 18 13.03 -3.98 9.39
N TYR A 19 13.76 -5.08 9.18
CA TYR A 19 13.39 -6.38 9.74
C TYR A 19 13.59 -6.44 11.26
N ALA A 20 14.62 -5.79 11.79
CA ALA A 20 14.80 -5.66 13.25
C ALA A 20 13.61 -4.88 13.86
N ASN A 21 13.22 -3.76 13.26
CA ASN A 21 12.05 -2.98 13.67
C ASN A 21 10.75 -3.82 13.63
N LEU A 22 10.55 -4.61 12.57
CA LEU A 22 9.42 -5.53 12.46
C LEU A 22 9.42 -6.54 13.60
N THR A 23 10.55 -7.22 13.84
CA THR A 23 10.68 -8.25 14.88
C THR A 23 10.45 -7.65 16.28
N ILE A 24 11.04 -6.50 16.57
CA ILE A 24 10.85 -5.79 17.86
C ILE A 24 9.36 -5.47 18.07
N HIS A 25 8.70 -4.87 17.07
CA HIS A 25 7.28 -4.56 17.19
C HIS A 25 6.40 -5.80 17.34
N MET A 26 6.73 -6.89 16.63
CA MET A 26 6.01 -8.16 16.76
C MET A 26 6.17 -8.75 18.18
N VAL A 27 7.36 -8.72 18.74
CA VAL A 27 7.61 -9.25 20.11
C VAL A 27 6.95 -8.36 21.17
N VAL A 28 7.16 -7.04 21.09
CA VAL A 28 6.59 -6.09 22.06
C VAL A 28 5.07 -6.03 22.00
N ALA A 29 4.48 -6.35 20.86
CA ALA A 29 3.02 -6.42 20.69
C ALA A 29 2.38 -7.72 21.22
N LEU A 30 3.13 -8.73 21.69
CA LEU A 30 2.57 -9.98 22.20
C LEU A 30 1.49 -9.79 23.29
N PRO A 31 1.66 -8.90 24.27
CA PRO A 31 0.61 -8.67 25.27
C PRO A 31 -0.70 -8.15 24.67
N THR A 32 -0.67 -7.57 23.47
CA THR A 32 -1.89 -7.06 22.82
C THR A 32 -2.89 -8.16 22.47
N PHE A 33 -2.48 -9.45 22.49
CA PHE A 33 -3.44 -10.55 22.31
C PHE A 33 -4.54 -10.56 23.35
N PHE A 34 -4.27 -10.07 24.55
CA PHE A 34 -5.23 -9.95 25.66
C PHE A 34 -5.95 -8.58 25.70
N LEU A 35 -5.63 -7.66 24.76
CA LEU A 35 -6.16 -6.30 24.73
C LEU A 35 -7.05 -6.11 23.48
N PRO A 36 -7.90 -5.06 23.46
CA PRO A 36 -8.67 -4.73 22.25
C PRO A 36 -7.81 -4.53 21.02
N SER A 37 -8.31 -4.91 19.83
CA SER A 37 -7.57 -4.84 18.56
C SER A 37 -7.06 -3.44 18.21
N ARG A 38 -7.71 -2.39 18.70
CA ARG A 38 -7.26 -0.99 18.57
C ARG A 38 -5.86 -0.74 19.16
N VAL A 39 -5.48 -1.48 20.21
CA VAL A 39 -4.15 -1.37 20.81
C VAL A 39 -3.12 -1.96 19.85
N LEU A 40 -3.38 -3.15 19.31
CA LEU A 40 -2.51 -3.74 18.29
C LEU A 40 -2.38 -2.82 17.06
N LEU A 41 -3.47 -2.19 16.62
CA LEU A 41 -3.42 -1.23 15.51
C LEU A 41 -2.50 -0.03 15.80
N ALA A 42 -2.42 0.42 17.07
CA ALA A 42 -1.46 1.46 17.47
C ALA A 42 -0.01 0.98 17.30
N PHE A 43 0.31 -0.27 17.66
CA PHE A 43 1.63 -0.87 17.39
C PHE A 43 1.94 -0.98 15.91
N VAL A 44 0.97 -1.40 15.09
CA VAL A 44 1.15 -1.45 13.62
C VAL A 44 1.43 -0.05 13.05
N ARG A 45 0.76 0.98 13.55
CA ARG A 45 1.04 2.38 13.16
C ARG A 45 2.42 2.85 13.62
N SER A 46 2.83 2.49 14.84
CA SER A 46 4.17 2.78 15.35
C SER A 46 5.23 2.15 14.44
N TYR A 47 5.08 0.85 14.14
CA TYR A 47 5.94 0.14 13.18
C TYR A 47 6.01 0.85 11.82
N ALA A 48 4.86 1.26 11.27
CA ALA A 48 4.81 1.96 10.00
C ALA A 48 5.57 3.30 10.06
N ARG A 49 5.31 4.12 11.07
CA ARG A 49 5.97 5.43 11.25
C ARG A 49 7.48 5.30 11.45
N THR A 50 7.91 4.36 12.29
CA THR A 50 9.34 4.09 12.52
C THR A 50 10.02 3.59 11.24
N SER A 51 9.35 2.72 10.48
CA SER A 51 9.86 2.22 9.19
C SER A 51 10.00 3.34 8.15
N LEU A 52 9.03 4.26 8.07
CA LEU A 52 9.09 5.44 7.20
C LEU A 52 10.20 6.42 7.63
N TRP A 53 10.38 6.61 8.93
CA TRP A 53 11.46 7.42 9.48
C TRP A 53 12.83 6.82 9.14
N LEU A 54 13.04 5.51 9.38
CA LEU A 54 14.27 4.80 9.01
C LEU A 54 14.55 4.91 7.51
N LEU A 55 13.52 4.76 6.67
CA LEU A 55 13.63 4.87 5.22
C LEU A 55 14.12 6.26 4.80
N ARG A 56 13.60 7.31 5.45
CA ARG A 56 14.01 8.69 5.22
C ARG A 56 15.46 8.94 5.63
N ILE A 57 15.86 8.54 6.84
CA ILE A 57 17.19 8.84 7.39
C ILE A 57 18.27 8.00 6.70
N VAL A 58 18.03 6.70 6.52
CA VAL A 58 19.06 5.79 5.99
C VAL A 58 19.11 5.86 4.46
N CYS A 59 17.97 5.82 3.78
CA CYS A 59 17.93 5.76 2.31
C CYS A 59 17.67 7.12 1.63
N GLY A 60 17.30 8.17 2.39
CA GLY A 60 16.94 9.46 1.80
C GLY A 60 15.63 9.41 0.99
N ILE A 61 14.74 8.46 1.31
CA ILE A 61 13.43 8.35 0.66
C ILE A 61 12.42 9.10 1.52
N LYS A 62 11.87 10.17 0.97
CA LYS A 62 10.79 10.96 1.56
C LYS A 62 9.43 10.42 1.13
N VAL A 63 8.38 10.80 1.83
CA VAL A 63 7.00 10.47 1.48
C VAL A 63 6.18 11.75 1.43
N GLU A 64 5.42 11.90 0.37
CA GLU A 64 4.45 12.97 0.18
C GLU A 64 3.06 12.36 0.02
N TRP A 65 2.12 12.89 0.80
CA TRP A 65 0.72 12.45 0.78
C TRP A 65 -0.12 13.57 0.17
N ARG A 66 -0.84 13.26 -0.90
CA ARG A 66 -1.74 14.21 -1.61
C ARG A 66 -3.17 13.73 -1.53
N GLY A 67 -4.14 14.65 -1.40
CA GLY A 67 -5.57 14.34 -1.43
C GLY A 67 -6.04 13.42 -0.29
N VAL A 68 -5.34 13.39 0.86
CA VAL A 68 -5.70 12.50 1.99
C VAL A 68 -7.09 12.83 2.53
N GLU A 69 -7.55 14.05 2.38
CA GLU A 69 -8.89 14.55 2.69
C GLU A 69 -10.00 13.84 1.89
N ASN A 70 -9.67 13.31 0.70
CA ASN A 70 -10.59 12.51 -0.12
C ASN A 70 -10.90 11.14 0.48
N ILE A 71 -10.14 10.71 1.49
CA ILE A 71 -10.34 9.40 2.13
C ILE A 71 -11.35 9.53 3.26
N PRO A 72 -12.56 8.94 3.15
CA PRO A 72 -13.53 8.96 4.23
C PRO A 72 -12.97 8.35 5.52
N ARG A 73 -13.27 8.96 6.65
CA ARG A 73 -12.89 8.42 7.97
C ARG A 73 -13.65 7.13 8.33
N GLY A 74 -14.76 6.86 7.67
CA GLY A 74 -15.62 5.69 7.83
C GLY A 74 -15.46 4.67 6.73
N ALA A 75 -16.54 3.93 6.44
CA ALA A 75 -16.58 2.88 5.45
C ALA A 75 -16.26 3.39 4.04
N CYS A 76 -15.24 2.84 3.43
CA CYS A 76 -14.93 3.02 2.01
C CYS A 76 -14.06 1.87 1.51
N ILE A 77 -14.05 1.66 0.20
CA ILE A 77 -13.05 0.83 -0.47
C ILE A 77 -11.87 1.72 -0.83
N VAL A 78 -10.66 1.29 -0.52
CA VAL A 78 -9.41 1.96 -0.92
C VAL A 78 -8.75 1.08 -1.97
N ALA A 79 -8.81 1.50 -3.23
CA ALA A 79 -8.23 0.79 -4.37
C ALA A 79 -6.83 1.34 -4.66
N CYS A 80 -5.79 0.68 -4.18
CA CYS A 80 -4.42 1.18 -4.25
C CYS A 80 -3.59 0.47 -5.33
N LYS A 81 -2.83 1.22 -6.12
CA LYS A 81 -1.77 0.64 -6.98
C LYS A 81 -0.82 -0.19 -6.15
N HIS A 82 -0.28 -1.26 -6.74
CA HIS A 82 0.61 -2.18 -6.04
C HIS A 82 1.94 -2.35 -6.76
N GLN A 83 2.93 -1.53 -6.40
CA GLN A 83 4.25 -1.53 -7.04
C GLN A 83 5.35 -2.11 -6.13
N SER A 84 5.19 -1.99 -4.80
CA SER A 84 6.22 -2.31 -3.83
C SER A 84 5.66 -3.11 -2.63
N ALA A 85 6.51 -3.51 -1.70
CA ALA A 85 6.09 -3.94 -0.37
C ALA A 85 5.77 -2.73 0.54
N TRP A 86 6.21 -1.54 0.16
CA TRP A 86 6.12 -0.32 0.92
C TRP A 86 4.67 0.05 1.29
N GLU A 87 3.75 0.02 0.32
CA GLU A 87 2.35 0.40 0.54
C GLU A 87 1.60 -0.52 1.49
N THR A 88 2.06 -1.75 1.70
CA THR A 88 1.40 -2.70 2.61
C THR A 88 1.50 -2.30 4.08
N PHE A 89 2.50 -1.51 4.44
CA PHE A 89 2.63 -0.96 5.80
C PHE A 89 2.47 0.56 5.85
N ALA A 90 2.89 1.29 4.81
CA ALA A 90 2.89 2.75 4.83
C ALA A 90 1.49 3.37 4.96
N LEU A 91 0.48 2.75 4.34
CA LEU A 91 -0.89 3.24 4.41
C LEU A 91 -1.48 3.23 5.84
N TYR A 92 -0.92 2.45 6.77
CA TYR A 92 -1.30 2.54 8.19
C TYR A 92 -0.96 3.90 8.83
N ALA A 93 -0.09 4.69 8.20
CA ALA A 93 0.22 6.04 8.69
C ALA A 93 -0.92 7.04 8.45
N VAL A 94 -1.76 6.82 7.44
CA VAL A 94 -2.82 7.75 7.00
C VAL A 94 -4.23 7.18 7.13
N LEU A 95 -4.43 5.87 6.97
CA LEU A 95 -5.73 5.24 7.10
C LEU A 95 -6.11 5.05 8.57
N ARG A 96 -7.39 5.31 8.89
CA ARG A 96 -7.88 5.26 10.27
C ARG A 96 -8.02 3.86 10.82
N ASP A 97 -8.63 2.95 10.07
CA ASP A 97 -8.83 1.54 10.46
C ASP A 97 -8.86 0.63 9.24
N PRO A 98 -7.69 0.40 8.59
CA PRO A 98 -7.63 -0.36 7.36
C PRO A 98 -7.80 -1.85 7.60
N ALA A 99 -8.65 -2.48 6.77
CA ALA A 99 -8.80 -3.93 6.64
C ALA A 99 -8.27 -4.36 5.26
N TYR A 100 -7.04 -4.85 5.21
CA TYR A 100 -6.43 -5.27 3.94
C TYR A 100 -6.96 -6.61 3.44
N ILE A 101 -7.20 -6.69 2.14
CA ILE A 101 -7.37 -7.94 1.43
C ILE A 101 -5.98 -8.49 1.10
N LEU A 102 -5.64 -9.65 1.65
CA LEU A 102 -4.31 -10.24 1.50
C LEU A 102 -4.36 -11.72 1.06
N LYS A 103 -3.22 -12.24 0.62
CA LYS A 103 -3.07 -13.64 0.23
C LYS A 103 -3.19 -14.54 1.46
N ARG A 104 -4.04 -15.61 1.40
CA ARG A 104 -4.31 -16.50 2.54
C ARG A 104 -3.04 -17.13 3.13
N GLU A 105 -2.06 -17.44 2.32
CA GLU A 105 -0.80 -18.09 2.73
C GLU A 105 0.02 -17.21 3.68
N LEU A 106 -0.18 -15.90 3.68
CA LEU A 106 0.45 -15.00 4.66
C LEU A 106 -0.04 -15.25 6.09
N MET A 107 -1.24 -15.85 6.25
CA MET A 107 -1.77 -16.23 7.56
C MET A 107 -0.98 -17.36 8.23
N TRP A 108 -0.16 -18.09 7.49
CA TRP A 108 0.66 -19.19 8.01
C TRP A 108 2.02 -18.74 8.55
N ILE A 109 2.37 -17.48 8.32
CA ILE A 109 3.60 -16.92 8.90
C ILE A 109 3.40 -16.76 10.41
N PRO A 110 4.23 -17.39 11.25
CA PRO A 110 4.13 -17.32 12.70
C PRO A 110 4.07 -15.85 13.20
N LEU A 111 3.29 -15.61 14.23
CA LEU A 111 2.97 -14.30 14.79
C LEU A 111 2.25 -13.37 13.80
N PHE A 112 2.77 -13.18 12.58
CA PHE A 112 2.17 -12.31 11.58
C PHE A 112 0.72 -12.73 11.26
N GLY A 113 0.48 -14.03 11.01
CA GLY A 113 -0.85 -14.57 10.75
C GLY A 113 -1.82 -14.33 11.92
N TRP A 114 -1.36 -14.51 13.16
CA TRP A 114 -2.17 -14.27 14.35
C TRP A 114 -2.52 -12.78 14.50
N TYR A 115 -1.57 -11.88 14.27
CA TYR A 115 -1.84 -10.43 14.29
C TYR A 115 -2.81 -10.01 13.19
N THR A 116 -2.65 -10.52 11.97
CA THR A 116 -3.56 -10.22 10.87
C THR A 116 -4.99 -10.71 11.13
N TRP A 117 -5.12 -11.89 11.75
CA TRP A 117 -6.42 -12.40 12.22
C TRP A 117 -7.03 -11.49 13.29
N LYS A 118 -6.24 -11.10 14.30
CA LYS A 118 -6.70 -10.24 15.40
C LYS A 118 -7.12 -8.85 14.92
N VAL A 119 -6.41 -8.26 13.97
CA VAL A 119 -6.76 -6.96 13.37
C VAL A 119 -7.95 -7.09 12.39
N GLY A 120 -8.37 -8.31 12.04
CA GLY A 120 -9.49 -8.55 11.14
C GLY A 120 -9.15 -8.26 9.68
N LEU A 121 -7.97 -8.66 9.22
CA LEU A 121 -7.65 -8.61 7.79
C LEU A 121 -8.40 -9.70 7.02
N ILE A 122 -8.50 -9.55 5.71
CA ILE A 122 -9.36 -10.36 4.84
C ILE A 122 -8.51 -11.29 3.99
N PRO A 123 -8.27 -12.55 4.42
CA PRO A 123 -7.48 -13.50 3.66
C PRO A 123 -8.28 -14.04 2.45
N VAL A 124 -7.61 -14.11 1.29
CA VAL A 124 -8.20 -14.63 0.04
C VAL A 124 -7.38 -15.77 -0.52
N ASN A 125 -8.03 -16.90 -0.76
CA ASN A 125 -7.49 -17.96 -1.60
C ASN A 125 -7.79 -17.63 -3.07
N ARG A 126 -6.78 -17.18 -3.81
CA ARG A 126 -6.95 -16.71 -5.20
C ARG A 126 -7.21 -17.83 -6.20
N GLU A 127 -6.95 -19.07 -5.81
CA GLU A 127 -7.12 -20.25 -6.66
C GLU A 127 -8.55 -20.79 -6.62
N ALA A 128 -9.35 -20.44 -5.61
CA ALA A 128 -10.70 -20.97 -5.41
C ALA A 128 -11.80 -20.23 -6.22
N GLY A 129 -11.45 -19.49 -7.27
CA GLY A 129 -12.38 -18.93 -8.26
C GLY A 129 -13.52 -18.08 -7.66
N LEU A 130 -14.73 -18.27 -8.17
CA LEU A 130 -15.93 -17.50 -7.76
C LEU A 130 -16.30 -17.67 -6.29
N ALA A 131 -16.08 -18.85 -5.70
CA ALA A 131 -16.34 -19.07 -4.28
C ALA A 131 -15.42 -18.22 -3.37
N ALA A 132 -14.14 -18.04 -3.77
CA ALA A 132 -13.23 -17.16 -3.04
C ALA A 132 -13.67 -15.70 -3.13
N LEU A 133 -14.12 -15.30 -4.31
CA LEU A 133 -14.60 -13.94 -4.57
C LEU A 133 -15.84 -13.61 -3.71
N SER A 134 -16.80 -14.52 -3.64
CA SER A 134 -18.00 -14.38 -2.80
C SER A 134 -17.64 -14.28 -1.31
N ARG A 135 -16.78 -15.18 -0.79
CA ARG A 135 -16.32 -15.16 0.61
C ARG A 135 -15.56 -13.87 0.95
N MET A 136 -14.63 -13.45 0.07
CA MET A 136 -13.90 -12.20 0.22
C MET A 136 -14.86 -11.00 0.32
N THR A 137 -15.82 -10.92 -0.59
CA THR A 137 -16.79 -9.83 -0.62
C THR A 137 -17.69 -9.83 0.62
N ALA A 138 -18.17 -11.00 1.05
CA ALA A 138 -18.98 -11.12 2.27
C ALA A 138 -18.18 -10.61 3.49
N ARG A 139 -16.91 -11.02 3.61
CA ARG A 139 -16.04 -10.56 4.71
C ARG A 139 -15.75 -9.06 4.60
N ALA A 140 -15.45 -8.54 3.42
CA ALA A 140 -15.22 -7.12 3.20
C ALA A 140 -16.46 -6.27 3.59
N ARG A 141 -17.66 -6.71 3.24
CA ARG A 141 -18.90 -6.04 3.65
C ARG A 141 -19.09 -6.02 5.17
N GLN A 142 -18.71 -7.08 5.88
CA GLN A 142 -18.73 -7.09 7.35
C GLN A 142 -17.79 -6.03 7.94
N GLU A 143 -16.60 -5.86 7.35
CA GLU A 143 -15.66 -4.84 7.83
C GLU A 143 -16.13 -3.41 7.47
N LEU A 144 -16.72 -3.23 6.30
CA LEU A 144 -17.35 -1.96 5.90
C LEU A 144 -18.52 -1.59 6.81
N ALA A 145 -19.37 -2.56 7.20
CA ALA A 145 -20.46 -2.34 8.17
C ALA A 145 -19.97 -1.91 9.56
N ARG A 146 -18.71 -2.17 9.88
CA ARG A 146 -18.01 -1.68 11.07
C ARG A 146 -17.35 -0.31 10.87
N ALA A 147 -17.70 0.40 9.83
CA ALA A 147 -17.13 1.68 9.41
C ALA A 147 -15.60 1.62 9.15
N ARG A 148 -15.06 0.47 8.72
CA ARG A 148 -13.65 0.29 8.38
C ARG A 148 -13.36 0.59 6.91
N GLN A 149 -12.12 0.90 6.62
CA GLN A 149 -11.60 1.16 5.28
C GLN A 149 -11.05 -0.15 4.70
N VAL A 150 -11.70 -0.72 3.69
CA VAL A 150 -11.24 -1.97 3.04
C VAL A 150 -10.22 -1.65 1.97
N VAL A 151 -8.96 -2.07 2.19
CA VAL A 151 -7.86 -1.85 1.24
C VAL A 151 -7.74 -3.05 0.31
N ILE A 152 -7.80 -2.77 -0.97
CA ILE A 152 -7.61 -3.78 -2.02
C ILE A 152 -6.60 -3.28 -3.05
N PHE A 153 -5.74 -4.20 -3.52
CA PHE A 153 -4.84 -3.98 -4.63
C PHE A 153 -5.47 -4.56 -5.90
N PRO A 154 -5.99 -3.72 -6.83
CA PRO A 154 -6.76 -4.21 -7.98
C PRO A 154 -5.99 -5.17 -8.88
N GLU A 155 -4.68 -4.99 -8.99
CA GLU A 155 -3.79 -5.84 -9.80
C GLU A 155 -3.58 -7.23 -9.19
N GLY A 156 -3.86 -7.40 -7.90
CA GLY A 156 -3.68 -8.65 -7.16
C GLY A 156 -2.23 -9.11 -6.99
N THR A 157 -1.26 -8.40 -7.54
CA THR A 157 0.18 -8.63 -7.41
C THR A 157 0.93 -7.33 -7.65
N ARG A 158 2.17 -7.24 -7.12
CA ARG A 158 3.03 -6.08 -7.38
C ARG A 158 3.47 -6.03 -8.84
N ARG A 159 3.26 -4.88 -9.50
CA ARG A 159 3.68 -4.61 -10.89
C ARG A 159 4.64 -3.41 -10.90
N PRO A 160 5.74 -3.46 -11.65
CA PRO A 160 6.66 -2.33 -11.74
C PRO A 160 5.98 -1.13 -12.43
N PRO A 161 6.45 0.11 -12.16
CA PRO A 161 6.01 1.28 -12.91
C PRO A 161 6.16 1.08 -14.42
N GLY A 162 5.16 1.52 -15.20
CA GLY A 162 5.14 1.37 -16.66
C GLY A 162 4.76 -0.03 -17.17
N ALA A 163 4.49 -1.00 -16.30
CA ALA A 163 3.95 -2.29 -16.74
C ALA A 163 2.52 -2.15 -17.22
N GLU A 164 2.17 -2.91 -18.27
CA GLU A 164 0.79 -2.97 -18.77
C GLU A 164 -0.21 -3.26 -17.64
N PRO A 165 -1.30 -2.50 -17.49
CA PRO A 165 -2.28 -2.69 -16.43
C PRO A 165 -3.02 -4.01 -16.58
N VAL A 166 -3.19 -4.75 -15.49
CA VAL A 166 -4.01 -5.95 -15.45
C VAL A 166 -4.80 -5.96 -14.14
N TYR A 167 -6.07 -5.58 -14.22
CA TYR A 167 -6.98 -5.52 -13.08
C TYR A 167 -7.76 -6.81 -12.91
N LYS A 168 -7.85 -7.29 -11.68
CA LYS A 168 -8.63 -8.49 -11.35
C LYS A 168 -10.10 -8.13 -11.12
N PRO A 169 -11.05 -8.99 -11.50
CA PRO A 169 -12.49 -8.71 -11.37
C PRO A 169 -12.97 -8.54 -9.93
N GLY A 170 -12.14 -8.92 -8.95
CA GLY A 170 -12.48 -8.89 -7.53
C GLY A 170 -12.86 -7.50 -7.01
N ILE A 171 -12.20 -6.45 -7.49
CA ILE A 171 -12.51 -5.07 -7.06
C ILE A 171 -13.88 -4.63 -7.58
N ALA A 172 -14.19 -4.88 -8.84
CA ALA A 172 -15.48 -4.51 -9.44
C ALA A 172 -16.64 -5.31 -8.83
N TYR A 173 -16.39 -6.58 -8.50
CA TYR A 173 -17.38 -7.40 -7.80
C TYR A 173 -17.61 -6.89 -6.37
N LEU A 174 -16.56 -6.57 -5.61
CA LEU A 174 -16.67 -5.98 -4.27
C LEU A 174 -17.45 -4.67 -4.33
N TYR A 175 -17.06 -3.75 -5.21
CA TYR A 175 -17.71 -2.45 -5.36
C TYR A 175 -19.22 -2.59 -5.64
N SER A 176 -19.61 -3.47 -6.57
CA SER A 176 -21.04 -3.67 -6.92
C SER A 176 -21.90 -4.24 -5.78
N LYS A 177 -21.29 -4.71 -4.69
CA LYS A 177 -21.97 -5.33 -3.54
C LYS A 177 -21.78 -4.55 -2.24
N ALA A 178 -20.93 -3.52 -2.22
CA ALA A 178 -20.53 -2.86 -1.00
C ALA A 178 -21.34 -1.59 -0.67
N ASP A 179 -21.92 -0.96 -1.69
CA ASP A 179 -22.71 0.28 -1.57
C ASP A 179 -21.97 1.39 -0.78
N VAL A 180 -20.67 1.53 -1.03
CA VAL A 180 -19.80 2.57 -0.46
C VAL A 180 -18.90 3.14 -1.55
N ALA A 181 -18.39 4.35 -1.33
CA ALA A 181 -17.44 4.97 -2.24
C ALA A 181 -16.14 4.17 -2.34
N CYS A 182 -15.53 4.21 -3.53
CA CYS A 182 -14.20 3.67 -3.77
C CYS A 182 -13.22 4.82 -4.00
N VAL A 183 -12.18 4.91 -3.16
CA VAL A 183 -11.09 5.90 -3.29
C VAL A 183 -9.93 5.27 -4.02
N PRO A 184 -9.59 5.70 -5.24
CA PRO A 184 -8.38 5.26 -5.92
C PRO A 184 -7.15 5.89 -5.29
N LEU A 185 -6.10 5.09 -5.04
CA LEU A 185 -4.79 5.57 -4.56
C LEU A 185 -3.72 5.28 -5.61
N ALA A 186 -3.26 6.33 -6.27
CA ALA A 186 -2.11 6.28 -7.18
C ALA A 186 -0.80 6.48 -6.40
N LEU A 187 0.30 5.91 -6.90
CA LEU A 187 1.62 6.06 -6.28
C LEU A 187 2.75 5.71 -7.25
N ASN A 188 3.97 6.15 -6.90
CA ASN A 188 5.20 5.89 -7.64
C ASN A 188 6.25 5.08 -6.82
N SER A 189 5.82 4.33 -5.80
CA SER A 189 6.71 3.65 -4.84
C SER A 189 7.70 2.68 -5.49
N GLY A 190 7.32 2.07 -6.62
CA GLY A 190 8.15 1.12 -7.36
C GLY A 190 9.44 1.70 -7.93
N LEU A 191 9.52 3.03 -8.13
CA LEU A 191 10.74 3.71 -8.56
C LEU A 191 11.82 3.70 -7.46
N PHE A 192 11.42 3.82 -6.21
CA PHE A 192 12.31 3.99 -5.06
C PHE A 192 12.50 2.73 -4.25
N TRP A 193 11.48 1.85 -4.23
CA TRP A 193 11.51 0.53 -3.61
C TRP A 193 11.05 -0.56 -4.60
N PRO A 194 11.89 -0.93 -5.58
CA PRO A 194 11.49 -1.90 -6.61
C PRO A 194 11.15 -3.28 -6.03
N ARG A 195 10.21 -3.95 -6.69
CA ARG A 195 9.87 -5.34 -6.37
C ARG A 195 11.08 -6.26 -6.54
N ARG A 196 11.26 -7.20 -5.61
CA ARG A 196 12.37 -8.19 -5.63
C ARG A 196 13.76 -7.57 -5.71
N SER A 197 13.95 -6.37 -5.20
CA SER A 197 15.24 -5.69 -5.15
C SER A 197 15.62 -5.38 -3.70
N LEU A 198 16.90 -5.49 -3.39
CA LEU A 198 17.47 -5.02 -2.13
C LEU A 198 17.78 -3.51 -2.17
N ARG A 199 17.78 -2.90 -3.35
CA ARG A 199 18.10 -1.49 -3.53
C ARG A 199 16.95 -0.59 -3.09
N ARG A 200 17.31 0.51 -2.44
CA ARG A 200 16.42 1.61 -2.04
C ARG A 200 16.97 2.89 -2.64
N VAL A 201 16.31 3.41 -3.67
CA VAL A 201 16.77 4.56 -4.44
C VAL A 201 16.28 5.84 -3.75
N PRO A 202 17.16 6.81 -3.44
CA PRO A 202 16.76 8.08 -2.83
C PRO A 202 15.77 8.85 -3.70
N GLY A 203 14.81 9.53 -3.07
CA GLY A 203 13.81 10.36 -3.75
C GLY A 203 12.55 10.54 -2.93
N THR A 204 11.44 10.88 -3.58
CA THR A 204 10.16 11.11 -2.92
C THR A 204 9.11 10.14 -3.46
N ILE A 205 8.63 9.25 -2.59
CA ILE A 205 7.42 8.47 -2.87
C ILE A 205 6.23 9.40 -2.69
N VAL A 206 5.47 9.57 -3.76
CA VAL A 206 4.21 10.31 -3.72
C VAL A 206 3.07 9.30 -3.72
N VAL A 207 2.12 9.50 -2.81
CA VAL A 207 0.84 8.78 -2.77
C VAL A 207 -0.27 9.80 -2.90
N GLU A 208 -1.14 9.60 -3.86
CA GLU A 208 -2.24 10.51 -4.14
C GLU A 208 -3.57 9.78 -4.05
N ALA A 209 -4.42 10.26 -3.13
CA ALA A 209 -5.80 9.85 -3.04
C ALA A 209 -6.61 10.70 -4.03
N LEU A 210 -7.14 10.04 -5.05
CA LEU A 210 -7.95 10.67 -6.09
C LEU A 210 -9.40 10.84 -5.60
N ASP A 211 -10.20 11.56 -6.39
CA ASP A 211 -11.62 11.75 -6.09
C ASP A 211 -12.34 10.42 -5.93
N PRO A 212 -13.17 10.27 -4.90
CA PRO A 212 -13.92 9.05 -4.66
C PRO A 212 -14.88 8.74 -5.82
N ILE A 213 -14.89 7.49 -6.26
CA ILE A 213 -15.92 6.98 -7.16
C ILE A 213 -17.13 6.63 -6.31
N ALA A 214 -18.24 7.36 -6.49
CA ALA A 214 -19.49 7.14 -5.78
C ALA A 214 -20.05 5.73 -6.04
N PRO A 215 -20.81 5.11 -5.12
CA PRO A 215 -21.48 3.83 -5.37
C PRO A 215 -22.54 3.97 -6.48
N GLY A 216 -22.95 2.82 -7.06
CA GLY A 216 -24.06 2.76 -8.01
C GLY A 216 -23.68 2.57 -9.48
N LEU A 217 -22.40 2.66 -9.86
CA LEU A 217 -21.98 2.32 -11.22
C LEU A 217 -22.09 0.81 -11.47
N ASP A 218 -22.41 0.43 -12.71
CA ASP A 218 -22.27 -0.96 -13.11
C ASP A 218 -20.80 -1.41 -13.08
N ARG A 219 -20.58 -2.74 -13.05
CA ARG A 219 -19.23 -3.31 -12.85
C ARG A 219 -18.26 -2.94 -13.96
N LYS A 220 -18.72 -2.89 -15.21
CA LYS A 220 -17.86 -2.62 -16.36
C LYS A 220 -17.45 -1.16 -16.37
N LEU A 221 -18.41 -0.25 -16.18
CA LEU A 221 -18.17 1.19 -16.12
C LEU A 221 -17.25 1.54 -14.95
N PHE A 222 -17.50 0.95 -13.75
CA PHE A 222 -16.63 1.13 -12.59
C PHE A 222 -15.19 0.65 -12.88
N ALA A 223 -15.03 -0.56 -13.44
CA ALA A 223 -13.71 -1.12 -13.72
C ALA A 223 -12.93 -0.23 -14.71
N THR A 224 -13.57 0.19 -15.81
CA THR A 224 -12.94 1.08 -16.78
C THR A 224 -12.56 2.43 -16.16
N ARG A 225 -13.46 3.04 -15.38
CA ARG A 225 -13.19 4.33 -14.71
C ARG A 225 -12.05 4.21 -13.70
N LEU A 226 -12.08 3.17 -12.85
CA LEU A 226 -11.03 2.95 -11.86
C LEU A 226 -9.66 2.77 -12.51
N GLU A 227 -9.59 1.95 -13.56
CA GLU A 227 -8.35 1.71 -14.30
C GLU A 227 -7.84 3.01 -14.94
N SER A 228 -8.69 3.74 -15.66
CA SER A 228 -8.31 4.99 -16.31
C SER A 228 -7.72 6.00 -15.33
N VAL A 229 -8.44 6.31 -14.23
CA VAL A 229 -7.98 7.32 -13.26
C VAL A 229 -6.72 6.90 -12.52
N LEU A 230 -6.56 5.60 -12.19
CA LEU A 230 -5.37 5.11 -11.51
C LEU A 230 -4.14 5.09 -12.42
N GLU A 231 -4.29 4.65 -13.67
CA GLU A 231 -3.16 4.60 -14.62
C GLU A 231 -2.71 6.00 -15.03
N GLU A 232 -3.65 6.90 -15.32
CA GLU A 232 -3.34 8.30 -15.64
C GLU A 232 -2.59 8.99 -14.50
N ALA A 233 -3.10 8.92 -13.28
CA ALA A 233 -2.45 9.51 -12.13
C ALA A 233 -1.08 8.86 -11.83
N THR A 234 -0.98 7.53 -11.94
CA THR A 234 0.29 6.81 -11.73
C THR A 234 1.33 7.21 -12.77
N ALA A 235 0.95 7.31 -14.04
CA ALA A 235 1.84 7.75 -15.11
C ALA A 235 2.36 9.17 -14.87
N ARG A 236 1.47 10.09 -14.45
CA ARG A 236 1.83 11.45 -14.07
C ARG A 236 2.83 11.48 -12.92
N LEU A 237 2.58 10.73 -11.82
CA LEU A 237 3.49 10.66 -10.68
C LEU A 237 4.86 10.06 -11.03
N VAL A 238 4.92 9.12 -11.95
CA VAL A 238 6.16 8.55 -12.47
C VAL A 238 6.92 9.59 -13.30
N ALA A 239 6.24 10.33 -14.16
CA ALA A 239 6.83 11.39 -14.97
C ALA A 239 7.37 12.54 -14.11
N GLU A 240 6.64 12.99 -13.08
CA GLU A 240 7.08 13.99 -12.11
C GLU A 240 8.40 13.57 -11.45
N ALA A 241 8.52 12.31 -11.03
CA ALA A 241 9.74 11.79 -10.41
C ALA A 241 10.93 11.74 -11.39
N GLY A 242 10.70 11.41 -12.66
CA GLY A 242 11.71 11.44 -13.73
C GLY A 242 12.18 12.86 -14.05
N GLY A 243 11.24 13.81 -14.15
CA GLY A 243 11.54 15.23 -14.37
C GLY A 243 12.34 15.87 -13.23
N ALA A 244 12.03 15.54 -11.97
CA ALA A 244 12.79 15.99 -10.80
C ALA A 244 14.23 15.45 -10.77
N GLY A 245 14.46 14.25 -11.34
CA GLY A 245 15.81 13.66 -11.48
C GLY A 245 16.69 14.42 -12.48
N ILE A 246 16.11 14.92 -13.55
CA ILE A 246 16.82 15.68 -14.60
C ILE A 246 17.18 17.09 -14.12
N SER A 247 16.30 17.77 -13.40
CA SER A 247 16.56 19.11 -12.87
C SER A 247 17.69 19.13 -11.81
N ASN A 248 17.82 18.08 -11.00
CA ASN A 248 18.90 17.94 -10.03
C ASN A 248 20.28 17.59 -10.65
N GLN A 249 20.32 17.09 -11.88
CA GLN A 249 21.58 16.89 -12.63
C GLN A 249 22.00 18.16 -13.38
N GLY A 250 21.05 18.93 -13.89
CA GLY A 250 21.31 20.16 -14.63
C GLY A 250 21.86 21.34 -13.79
N SER A 251 21.48 21.44 -12.50
CA SER A 251 21.99 22.48 -11.60
C SER A 251 23.42 22.25 -11.14
N ARG A 252 23.94 21.00 -11.22
CA ARG A 252 25.34 20.67 -10.83
C ARG A 252 26.35 20.80 -11.95
N ILE A 253 25.92 21.05 -13.18
CA ILE A 253 26.81 21.23 -14.34
C ILE A 253 27.10 22.72 -14.63
N ARG A 254 26.37 23.65 -13.99
CA ARG A 254 26.58 25.11 -14.17
C ARG A 254 27.52 25.76 -13.17
N ASP A 255 27.99 25.04 -12.15
CA ASP A 255 28.91 25.55 -11.12
C ASP A 255 30.28 24.86 -11.16
N GLN A 256 30.78 24.51 -12.38
CA GLN A 256 32.17 24.11 -12.62
C GLN A 256 32.76 24.94 -13.74
#